data_317a9dd337b1ae814d059be01198009f
#
_entry.id   317a9dd337b1ae814d059be01198009f
#
_cell.length_a   1.000
_cell.length_b   1.000
_cell.length_c   1.000
_cell.angle_alpha   90.00
_cell.angle_beta   90.00
_cell.angle_gamma   90.00
#
_symmetry.space_group_name_H-M   'P 1'
#
loop_
_entity.id
_entity.type
_entity.pdbx_description
1 polymer ?
#
loop_
_entity_poly.entity_id
_entity_poly.type
_entity_poly.pdbx_seq_one_letter_code
_entity_poly.pdbx_strand_id
1 'polypeptide(L)'
;MNLKRMLAGCGAAAALVLAPLSAPTFADAPSAPTGVPAAVPLSDTTKVANWQKLQYGMFMHFGVYSVYGGYYNGHRQGMGYPEQIKAWEHIPTDDYLLKAKDLAANFDASAICKTVHDSGMKYLMITSKHHDGFAMWDTKTTDYNIVKQSNYGKDPMKELSTECNKLGVKLAFYFSIIDWTKQTPEPYGNVNPIDEELMTGTIKPQLTELLTNYGPIAELWFDMGGPTAEQSQRMAQWVHELQPDTMVNSRVWNKAGDFEVGGDNSVTTDFHMGPWESIRSIYPACWGYCSWANRDESAKSYKERELVNNLIGTVASGGQFAYNIGPKGDGTIDAFDSGVVTEVGQWMARHPDAITGARPTWFPAPSWGKIMTKGNDLYFFPEQWSTGQTLTLPSVGGHVTAVSVDGTDRSLDFTQDGTTLTVTMSGENPEPNLRPVVKVTFDAAPTYVPTQTVTAVDGATISSEQFFGRASALRYSGAQAYDAYLVNKTDKAITD
;
A
#
# COMPACT_ATOMS: atom_id res chain seq x y z
N MET A 1 -6.50 91.12 -16.73
CA MET A 1 -5.95 92.42 -17.12
C MET A 1 -4.81 92.20 -18.11
N ASN A 2 -5.08 92.58 -19.38
CA ASN A 2 -4.16 93.08 -20.40
C ASN A 2 -2.88 92.33 -20.67
N LEU A 3 -2.56 92.03 -21.85
CA LEU A 3 -2.78 92.38 -23.29
C LEU A 3 -1.42 92.44 -23.98
N LYS A 4 -1.38 91.87 -25.16
CA LYS A 4 -0.65 92.31 -26.37
C LYS A 4 0.82 91.95 -26.61
N ARG A 5 1.01 91.21 -27.69
CA ARG A 5 1.68 91.58 -28.96
C ARG A 5 3.24 91.41 -28.95
N MET A 6 3.90 90.85 -29.94
CA MET A 6 3.91 91.18 -31.38
C MET A 6 4.71 90.11 -32.15
N LEU A 7 4.28 89.92 -33.39
CA LEU A 7 4.89 89.19 -34.51
C LEU A 7 6.38 89.52 -34.83
N ALA A 8 7.07 88.57 -35.38
CA ALA A 8 7.92 88.52 -36.59
C ALA A 8 8.62 87.20 -36.61
N GLY A 9 8.59 86.24 -37.48
CA GLY A 9 8.76 86.21 -38.89
C GLY A 9 10.17 85.81 -39.26
N CYS A 10 10.40 84.51 -39.57
CA CYS A 10 11.39 84.08 -40.56
C CYS A 10 11.32 82.55 -40.76
N GLY A 11 11.15 82.14 -42.00
CA GLY A 11 10.98 80.77 -42.40
C GLY A 11 12.27 79.97 -42.31
N ALA A 12 12.15 78.69 -41.92
CA ALA A 12 13.09 77.63 -42.20
C ALA A 12 12.30 76.39 -42.49
N ALA A 13 12.57 75.75 -43.61
CA ALA A 13 12.00 74.51 -44.04
C ALA A 13 12.40 73.40 -43.06
N ALA A 14 11.48 72.83 -42.32
CA ALA A 14 11.72 71.61 -41.51
C ALA A 14 11.40 70.39 -42.36
N ALA A 15 12.45 69.63 -42.68
CA ALA A 15 12.31 68.27 -43.24
C ALA A 15 11.56 67.40 -42.22
N LEU A 16 10.41 66.84 -42.61
CA LEU A 16 9.71 65.80 -41.82
C LEU A 16 10.55 64.52 -41.89
N VAL A 17 11.26 64.20 -40.80
CA VAL A 17 11.83 62.86 -40.57
C VAL A 17 10.66 62.04 -40.04
N LEU A 18 10.10 61.18 -40.89
CA LEU A 18 9.18 60.11 -40.45
C LEU A 18 10.01 59.11 -39.63
N ALA A 19 9.87 59.17 -38.32
CA ALA A 19 10.32 58.07 -37.44
C ALA A 19 9.52 56.83 -37.77
N PRO A 20 10.12 55.64 -37.89
CA PRO A 20 9.35 54.42 -38.08
C PRO A 20 8.50 54.17 -36.80
N LEU A 21 7.20 54.06 -37.00
CA LEU A 21 6.28 53.54 -36.00
C LEU A 21 6.76 52.13 -35.65
N SER A 22 7.38 51.96 -34.46
CA SER A 22 7.61 50.65 -33.89
C SER A 22 6.25 49.93 -33.78
N ALA A 23 6.13 48.80 -34.48
CA ALA A 23 5.01 47.89 -34.32
C ALA A 23 4.82 47.55 -32.82
N PRO A 24 3.58 47.46 -32.32
CA PRO A 24 3.36 47.03 -30.95
C PRO A 24 3.94 45.65 -30.85
N THR A 25 4.92 45.48 -29.96
CA THR A 25 5.34 44.16 -29.49
C THR A 25 4.11 43.54 -28.87
N PHE A 26 3.56 42.51 -29.53
CA PHE A 26 2.58 41.64 -28.90
C PHE A 26 3.23 41.13 -27.64
N ALA A 27 2.64 41.44 -26.50
CA ALA A 27 3.01 40.76 -25.26
C ALA A 27 2.97 39.25 -25.54
N ASP A 28 4.05 38.56 -25.18
CA ASP A 28 4.14 37.12 -25.34
C ASP A 28 2.82 36.50 -24.83
N ALA A 29 2.24 35.64 -25.66
CA ALA A 29 1.07 34.87 -25.25
C ALA A 29 1.41 34.20 -23.90
N PRO A 30 0.50 34.20 -22.92
CA PRO A 30 0.80 33.59 -21.64
C PRO A 30 1.32 32.19 -21.88
N SER A 31 2.51 31.91 -21.41
CA SER A 31 3.12 30.59 -21.52
C SER A 31 2.10 29.55 -21.06
N ALA A 32 1.93 28.49 -21.85
CA ALA A 32 1.02 27.40 -21.48
C ALA A 32 1.29 26.99 -20.02
N PRO A 33 0.25 26.68 -19.22
CA PRO A 33 0.44 26.36 -17.82
C PRO A 33 1.42 25.21 -17.69
N THR A 34 2.55 25.45 -17.05
CA THR A 34 3.56 24.42 -16.81
C THR A 34 2.96 23.35 -15.95
N GLY A 35 2.96 22.09 -16.44
CA GLY A 35 2.50 20.94 -15.67
C GLY A 35 3.42 20.68 -14.47
N VAL A 36 2.88 19.95 -13.49
CA VAL A 36 3.67 19.38 -12.39
C VAL A 36 4.04 17.93 -12.73
N PRO A 37 5.11 17.34 -12.16
CA PRO A 37 5.40 15.93 -12.36
C PRO A 37 4.15 15.07 -12.15
N ALA A 38 3.84 14.17 -13.07
CA ALA A 38 2.66 13.32 -12.98
C ALA A 38 2.70 12.38 -11.76
N ALA A 39 3.91 11.96 -11.37
CA ALA A 39 4.13 11.10 -10.22
C ALA A 39 3.82 11.80 -8.89
N VAL A 40 3.04 11.16 -8.03
CA VAL A 40 2.95 11.56 -6.61
C VAL A 40 4.31 11.30 -5.94
N PRO A 41 4.93 12.28 -5.27
CA PRO A 41 6.24 12.07 -4.67
C PRO A 41 6.20 11.03 -3.53
N LEU A 42 7.35 10.42 -3.27
CA LEU A 42 7.57 9.69 -2.02
C LEU A 42 7.60 10.67 -0.85
N SER A 43 7.41 10.16 0.36
CA SER A 43 7.64 10.96 1.56
C SER A 43 9.04 11.56 1.60
N ASP A 44 9.18 12.76 2.14
CA ASP A 44 10.48 13.40 2.36
C ASP A 44 11.29 12.69 3.46
N THR A 45 10.63 11.92 4.32
CA THR A 45 11.29 11.12 5.34
C THR A 45 11.81 9.81 4.75
N THR A 46 13.11 9.59 4.81
CA THR A 46 13.80 8.41 4.24
C THR A 46 13.20 7.08 4.70
N LYS A 47 12.87 6.96 5.99
CA LYS A 47 12.20 5.81 6.59
C LYS A 47 10.89 5.48 5.85
N VAL A 48 9.99 6.45 5.76
CA VAL A 48 8.68 6.29 5.13
C VAL A 48 8.85 6.03 3.63
N ALA A 49 9.73 6.78 2.95
CA ALA A 49 10.00 6.59 1.52
C ALA A 49 10.52 5.18 1.20
N ASN A 50 11.38 4.62 2.04
CA ASN A 50 11.89 3.26 1.86
C ASN A 50 10.80 2.21 2.08
N TRP A 51 9.92 2.42 3.05
CA TRP A 51 8.78 1.56 3.27
C TRP A 51 7.78 1.65 2.10
N GLN A 52 7.45 2.84 1.62
CA GLN A 52 6.55 3.05 0.47
C GLN A 52 7.03 2.36 -0.82
N LYS A 53 8.33 2.07 -0.96
CA LYS A 53 8.88 1.32 -2.11
C LYS A 53 8.60 -0.18 -2.05
N LEU A 54 8.17 -0.72 -0.92
CA LEU A 54 7.87 -2.15 -0.78
C LEU A 54 6.59 -2.52 -1.54
N GLN A 55 5.57 -1.69 -1.51
CA GLN A 55 4.31 -1.74 -2.28
C GLN A 55 3.47 -3.00 -2.09
N TYR A 56 4.05 -4.20 -2.10
CA TYR A 56 3.35 -5.48 -2.10
C TYR A 56 4.07 -6.51 -1.23
N GLY A 57 3.33 -7.14 -0.32
CA GLY A 57 3.84 -8.14 0.60
C GLY A 57 2.89 -9.29 0.88
N MET A 58 3.41 -10.34 1.49
CA MET A 58 2.62 -11.43 2.05
C MET A 58 2.38 -11.17 3.52
N PHE A 59 1.14 -11.34 3.95
CA PHE A 59 0.81 -11.53 5.35
C PHE A 59 0.59 -13.02 5.60
N MET A 60 1.14 -13.58 6.66
CA MET A 60 1.02 -14.99 6.97
C MET A 60 0.53 -15.20 8.40
N HIS A 61 -0.71 -15.65 8.55
CA HIS A 61 -1.25 -16.04 9.85
C HIS A 61 -0.96 -17.51 10.10
N PHE A 62 0.04 -17.78 10.94
CA PHE A 62 0.50 -19.11 11.27
C PHE A 62 0.71 -19.29 12.78
N GLY A 63 0.09 -20.30 13.35
CA GLY A 63 0.13 -20.61 14.77
C GLY A 63 -0.56 -21.93 15.09
N VAL A 64 -0.73 -22.26 16.37
CA VAL A 64 -1.37 -23.52 16.81
C VAL A 64 -2.79 -23.66 16.23
N TYR A 65 -3.50 -22.56 16.05
CA TYR A 65 -4.83 -22.52 15.40
C TYR A 65 -4.83 -23.11 13.98
N SER A 66 -3.69 -23.05 13.27
CA SER A 66 -3.57 -23.64 11.93
C SER A 66 -3.69 -25.18 11.96
N VAL A 67 -3.28 -25.81 13.06
CA VAL A 67 -3.41 -27.28 13.25
C VAL A 67 -4.87 -27.68 13.38
N TYR A 68 -5.68 -26.83 13.98
CA TYR A 68 -7.14 -27.05 14.05
C TYR A 68 -7.82 -26.84 12.70
N GLY A 69 -7.31 -25.95 11.86
CA GLY A 69 -7.91 -25.63 10.57
C GLY A 69 -9.37 -25.19 10.69
N GLY A 70 -9.76 -24.61 11.84
CA GLY A 70 -11.11 -24.14 12.18
C GLY A 70 -12.10 -25.22 12.58
N TYR A 71 -11.63 -26.42 12.98
CA TYR A 71 -12.48 -27.50 13.52
C TYR A 71 -12.04 -27.89 14.93
N TYR A 72 -13.02 -28.12 15.79
CA TYR A 72 -12.81 -28.65 17.13
C TYR A 72 -13.85 -29.71 17.46
N ASN A 73 -13.46 -30.82 18.07
CA ASN A 73 -14.33 -31.95 18.45
C ASN A 73 -15.27 -32.41 17.30
N GLY A 74 -14.79 -32.42 16.06
CA GLY A 74 -15.50 -32.91 14.90
C GLY A 74 -16.51 -31.92 14.30
N HIS A 75 -16.64 -30.70 14.82
CA HIS A 75 -17.48 -29.66 14.24
C HIS A 75 -16.69 -28.44 13.83
N ARG A 76 -17.18 -27.74 12.83
CA ARG A 76 -16.63 -26.46 12.39
C ARG A 76 -16.94 -25.39 13.44
N GLN A 77 -15.97 -24.56 13.76
CA GLN A 77 -16.15 -23.36 14.58
C GLN A 77 -17.34 -22.53 14.08
N GLY A 78 -18.24 -22.23 15.00
CA GLY A 78 -19.51 -21.58 14.66
C GLY A 78 -19.42 -20.07 14.48
N MET A 79 -18.47 -19.43 15.12
CA MET A 79 -18.29 -17.96 15.15
C MET A 79 -16.81 -17.58 15.08
N GLY A 80 -16.55 -16.33 14.69
CA GLY A 80 -15.22 -15.77 14.65
C GLY A 80 -14.30 -16.34 13.55
N TYR A 81 -13.04 -15.99 13.63
CA TYR A 81 -12.01 -16.44 12.70
C TYR A 81 -11.29 -17.68 13.23
N PRO A 82 -10.75 -18.56 12.37
CA PRO A 82 -10.03 -19.77 12.78
C PRO A 82 -8.88 -19.53 13.74
N GLU A 83 -8.17 -18.43 13.62
CA GLU A 83 -7.06 -18.07 14.50
C GLU A 83 -7.52 -17.70 15.92
N GLN A 84 -8.81 -17.51 16.13
CA GLN A 84 -9.44 -17.26 17.42
C GLN A 84 -10.08 -18.51 18.04
N ILE A 85 -9.92 -19.69 17.44
CA ILE A 85 -10.61 -20.93 17.80
C ILE A 85 -10.43 -21.29 19.30
N LYS A 86 -9.27 -21.02 19.87
CA LYS A 86 -9.01 -21.29 21.30
C LYS A 86 -10.04 -20.61 22.20
N ALA A 87 -10.38 -19.36 21.89
CA ALA A 87 -11.33 -18.60 22.69
C ALA A 87 -12.80 -18.96 22.36
N TRP A 88 -13.14 -19.02 21.07
CA TRP A 88 -14.53 -19.30 20.66
C TRP A 88 -14.99 -20.71 21.02
N GLU A 89 -14.13 -21.70 20.97
CA GLU A 89 -14.43 -23.07 21.33
C GLU A 89 -14.05 -23.41 22.78
N HIS A 90 -13.62 -22.40 23.56
CA HIS A 90 -13.20 -22.54 24.97
C HIS A 90 -12.19 -23.68 25.19
N ILE A 91 -11.20 -23.81 24.28
CA ILE A 91 -10.24 -24.92 24.32
C ILE A 91 -9.33 -24.75 25.53
N PRO A 92 -9.28 -25.75 26.44
CA PRO A 92 -8.33 -25.73 27.57
C PRO A 92 -6.88 -25.59 27.08
N THR A 93 -6.06 -24.90 27.84
CA THR A 93 -4.66 -24.66 27.43
C THR A 93 -3.89 -25.96 27.24
N ASP A 94 -4.10 -26.97 28.09
CA ASP A 94 -3.43 -28.27 27.97
C ASP A 94 -3.81 -28.98 26.66
N ASP A 95 -5.10 -28.97 26.28
CA ASP A 95 -5.58 -29.53 25.02
C ASP A 95 -5.01 -28.77 23.81
N TYR A 96 -4.91 -27.44 23.93
CA TYR A 96 -4.33 -26.59 22.90
C TYR A 96 -2.83 -26.90 22.70
N LEU A 97 -2.08 -27.13 23.80
CA LEU A 97 -0.68 -27.52 23.77
C LEU A 97 -0.45 -28.94 23.24
N LEU A 98 -1.42 -29.85 23.43
CA LEU A 98 -1.36 -31.18 22.79
C LEU A 98 -1.34 -31.05 21.26
N LYS A 99 -2.14 -30.12 20.71
CA LYS A 99 -2.15 -29.81 19.27
C LYS A 99 -0.90 -29.07 18.80
N ALA A 100 -0.27 -28.27 19.67
CA ALA A 100 0.98 -27.61 19.35
C ALA A 100 2.11 -28.60 19.01
N LYS A 101 2.03 -29.88 19.45
CA LYS A 101 3.00 -30.93 19.09
C LYS A 101 3.09 -31.18 17.59
N ASP A 102 1.97 -31.01 16.86
CA ASP A 102 1.86 -31.26 15.42
C ASP A 102 2.23 -30.02 14.58
N LEU A 103 2.49 -28.87 15.24
CA LEU A 103 2.76 -27.61 14.57
C LEU A 103 4.12 -27.64 13.86
N ALA A 104 4.14 -27.14 12.62
CA ALA A 104 5.34 -26.90 11.81
C ALA A 104 6.12 -28.16 11.40
N ALA A 105 5.50 -29.35 11.41
CA ALA A 105 6.17 -30.62 11.10
C ALA A 105 6.89 -30.63 9.73
N ASN A 106 6.40 -29.86 8.77
CA ASN A 106 6.94 -29.74 7.40
C ASN A 106 7.32 -28.28 7.07
N PHE A 107 7.57 -27.45 8.09
CA PHE A 107 7.92 -26.05 7.87
C PHE A 107 9.23 -25.91 7.09
N ASP A 108 9.18 -25.21 5.97
CA ASP A 108 10.34 -24.93 5.12
C ASP A 108 10.41 -23.42 4.82
N ALA A 109 11.26 -22.72 5.55
CA ALA A 109 11.45 -21.28 5.39
C ALA A 109 11.97 -20.91 4.00
N SER A 110 12.80 -21.78 3.37
CA SER A 110 13.31 -21.53 2.02
C SER A 110 12.18 -21.57 0.98
N ALA A 111 11.30 -22.58 1.07
CA ALA A 111 10.15 -22.70 0.17
C ALA A 111 9.15 -21.53 0.37
N ILE A 112 8.91 -21.11 1.61
CA ILE A 112 8.04 -19.97 1.93
C ILE A 112 8.62 -18.68 1.35
N CYS A 113 9.89 -18.35 1.65
CA CYS A 113 10.54 -17.14 1.16
C CYS A 113 10.63 -17.11 -0.38
N LYS A 114 10.84 -18.28 -0.99
CA LYS A 114 10.80 -18.43 -2.46
C LYS A 114 9.41 -18.13 -3.01
N THR A 115 8.35 -18.64 -2.40
CA THR A 115 6.96 -18.33 -2.81
C THR A 115 6.70 -16.82 -2.72
N VAL A 116 7.10 -16.15 -1.65
CA VAL A 116 6.99 -14.70 -1.49
C VAL A 116 7.73 -13.95 -2.61
N HIS A 117 9.00 -14.32 -2.84
CA HIS A 117 9.83 -13.71 -3.88
C HIS A 117 9.24 -13.91 -5.29
N ASP A 118 8.88 -15.14 -5.64
CA ASP A 118 8.36 -15.49 -6.97
C ASP A 118 6.97 -14.89 -7.24
N SER A 119 6.25 -14.52 -6.18
CA SER A 119 4.99 -13.76 -6.27
C SER A 119 5.20 -12.25 -6.48
N GLY A 120 6.44 -11.77 -6.61
CA GLY A 120 6.77 -10.36 -6.79
C GLY A 120 6.70 -9.53 -5.49
N MET A 121 6.40 -10.17 -4.36
CA MET A 121 6.28 -9.54 -3.04
C MET A 121 7.66 -9.13 -2.50
N LYS A 122 7.72 -8.03 -1.74
CA LYS A 122 8.95 -7.44 -1.22
C LYS A 122 9.16 -7.68 0.27
N TYR A 123 8.11 -8.08 0.98
CA TYR A 123 8.18 -8.40 2.39
C TYR A 123 7.27 -9.57 2.75
N LEU A 124 7.61 -10.23 3.84
CA LEU A 124 6.82 -11.26 4.52
C LEU A 124 6.50 -10.76 5.93
N MET A 125 5.25 -10.50 6.22
CA MET A 125 4.75 -10.27 7.56
C MET A 125 4.16 -11.57 8.11
N ILE A 126 4.62 -11.99 9.29
CA ILE A 126 4.15 -13.21 9.94
C ILE A 126 3.67 -12.94 11.37
N THR A 127 2.64 -13.65 11.79
CA THR A 127 2.19 -13.62 13.20
C THR A 127 3.28 -14.19 14.11
N SER A 128 4.01 -13.29 14.79
CA SER A 128 4.98 -13.70 15.82
C SER A 128 4.27 -14.22 17.07
N LYS A 129 3.22 -13.51 17.50
CA LYS A 129 2.30 -13.93 18.57
C LYS A 129 0.90 -13.43 18.22
N HIS A 130 -0.08 -14.33 18.17
CA HIS A 130 -1.50 -13.98 18.05
C HIS A 130 -2.13 -13.80 19.44
N HIS A 131 -3.45 -13.56 19.49
CA HIS A 131 -4.18 -13.30 20.75
C HIS A 131 -4.12 -14.45 21.75
N ASP A 132 -3.93 -15.69 21.25
CA ASP A 132 -3.76 -16.90 22.07
C ASP A 132 -2.51 -16.88 22.95
N GLY A 133 -1.62 -15.92 22.74
CA GLY A 133 -0.38 -15.74 23.50
C GLY A 133 0.73 -16.71 23.11
N PHE A 134 0.50 -17.62 22.13
CA PHE A 134 1.52 -18.59 21.73
C PHE A 134 2.62 -17.91 20.88
N ALA A 135 3.85 -17.94 21.41
CA ALA A 135 4.98 -17.32 20.74
C ALA A 135 5.56 -18.24 19.66
N MET A 136 5.66 -17.72 18.44
CA MET A 136 6.20 -18.47 17.28
C MET A 136 7.71 -18.33 17.13
N TRP A 137 8.45 -18.00 18.22
CA TRP A 137 9.91 -17.90 18.27
C TRP A 137 10.45 -18.41 19.62
N ASP A 138 11.78 -18.55 19.75
CA ASP A 138 12.47 -18.99 20.98
C ASP A 138 12.50 -17.86 22.03
N THR A 139 11.32 -17.40 22.47
CA THR A 139 11.24 -16.39 23.53
C THR A 139 11.73 -16.91 24.85
N LYS A 140 12.36 -16.02 25.63
CA LYS A 140 12.77 -16.31 27.02
C LYS A 140 11.73 -15.87 28.04
N THR A 141 10.64 -15.23 27.59
CA THR A 141 9.60 -14.71 28.47
C THR A 141 8.60 -15.76 28.94
N THR A 142 8.49 -16.86 28.21
CA THR A 142 7.55 -17.97 28.52
C THR A 142 7.96 -19.26 27.82
N ASP A 143 7.63 -20.40 28.42
CA ASP A 143 7.72 -21.72 27.79
C ASP A 143 6.51 -22.01 26.84
N TYR A 144 5.53 -21.13 26.78
CA TYR A 144 4.39 -21.20 25.87
C TYR A 144 4.80 -20.73 24.47
N ASN A 145 5.71 -21.47 23.85
CA ASN A 145 6.31 -21.13 22.57
C ASN A 145 6.59 -22.35 21.71
N ILE A 146 6.77 -22.14 20.41
CA ILE A 146 6.93 -23.22 19.42
C ILE A 146 8.15 -24.08 19.67
N VAL A 147 9.26 -23.53 20.16
CA VAL A 147 10.50 -24.29 20.41
C VAL A 147 10.33 -25.28 21.53
N LYS A 148 9.59 -24.90 22.59
CA LYS A 148 9.36 -25.73 23.77
C LYS A 148 8.18 -26.69 23.62
N GLN A 149 7.13 -26.28 22.90
CA GLN A 149 5.85 -26.98 22.90
C GLN A 149 5.61 -27.82 21.64
N SER A 150 6.30 -27.57 20.52
CA SER A 150 6.14 -28.37 19.31
C SER A 150 7.24 -29.45 19.14
N ASN A 151 6.93 -30.49 18.36
CA ASN A 151 7.95 -31.47 17.95
C ASN A 151 8.93 -30.89 16.91
N TYR A 152 8.60 -29.75 16.31
CA TYR A 152 9.50 -29.00 15.43
C TYR A 152 10.76 -28.54 16.17
N GLY A 153 10.62 -28.00 17.38
CA GLY A 153 11.72 -27.72 18.30
C GLY A 153 12.71 -26.66 17.84
N LYS A 154 12.40 -25.90 16.79
CA LYS A 154 13.25 -24.84 16.23
C LYS A 154 12.52 -23.51 16.21
N ASP A 155 13.26 -22.44 15.87
CA ASP A 155 12.76 -21.09 15.76
C ASP A 155 12.47 -20.75 14.28
N PRO A 156 11.19 -20.76 13.83
CA PRO A 156 10.84 -20.47 12.46
C PRO A 156 11.12 -19.01 12.07
N MET A 157 11.08 -18.05 13.02
CA MET A 157 11.42 -16.65 12.73
C MET A 157 12.90 -16.51 12.36
N LYS A 158 13.77 -17.30 13.01
CA LYS A 158 15.20 -17.32 12.69
C LYS A 158 15.48 -17.93 11.32
N GLU A 159 14.77 -18.99 10.97
CA GLU A 159 14.89 -19.61 9.65
C GLU A 159 14.37 -18.67 8.56
N LEU A 160 13.19 -18.06 8.74
CA LEU A 160 12.64 -17.07 7.81
C LEU A 160 13.56 -15.85 7.64
N SER A 161 14.09 -15.31 8.75
CA SER A 161 15.05 -14.20 8.69
C SER A 161 16.26 -14.53 7.80
N THR A 162 16.77 -15.76 7.92
CA THR A 162 17.93 -16.22 7.15
C THR A 162 17.58 -16.41 5.67
N GLU A 163 16.49 -17.12 5.38
CA GLU A 163 16.16 -17.51 4.00
C GLU A 163 15.58 -16.34 3.20
N CYS A 164 14.69 -15.54 3.79
CA CYS A 164 14.12 -14.39 3.11
C CYS A 164 15.19 -13.33 2.78
N ASN A 165 16.16 -13.11 3.67
CA ASN A 165 17.26 -12.17 3.42
C ASN A 165 18.10 -12.55 2.20
N LYS A 166 18.32 -13.86 1.93
CA LYS A 166 19.03 -14.33 0.72
C LYS A 166 18.34 -13.91 -0.57
N LEU A 167 17.01 -13.74 -0.55
CA LEU A 167 16.19 -13.37 -1.68
C LEU A 167 15.83 -11.87 -1.71
N GLY A 168 16.36 -11.08 -0.76
CA GLY A 168 16.02 -9.65 -0.65
C GLY A 168 14.59 -9.38 -0.16
N VAL A 169 13.88 -10.40 0.34
CA VAL A 169 12.56 -10.26 0.96
C VAL A 169 12.74 -9.75 2.38
N LYS A 170 12.09 -8.64 2.71
CA LYS A 170 12.12 -8.07 4.06
C LYS A 170 11.22 -8.87 5.00
N LEU A 171 11.62 -8.99 6.27
CA LEU A 171 10.77 -9.59 7.30
C LEU A 171 9.99 -8.49 8.02
N ALA A 172 8.75 -8.79 8.39
CA ALA A 172 7.87 -7.97 9.21
C ALA A 172 7.16 -8.87 10.23
N PHE A 173 6.81 -8.32 11.40
CA PHE A 173 6.14 -9.08 12.43
C PHE A 173 4.77 -8.48 12.79
N TYR A 174 3.74 -9.31 12.76
CA TYR A 174 2.51 -9.05 13.46
C TYR A 174 2.68 -9.42 14.95
N PHE A 175 2.18 -8.58 15.83
CA PHE A 175 2.24 -8.77 17.27
C PHE A 175 0.93 -8.37 17.95
N SER A 176 0.21 -9.33 18.52
CA SER A 176 -0.95 -9.03 19.34
C SER A 176 -0.56 -8.37 20.65
N ILE A 177 -1.14 -7.20 20.95
CA ILE A 177 -0.96 -6.50 22.22
C ILE A 177 -1.58 -7.29 23.36
N ILE A 178 -2.73 -7.94 23.10
CA ILE A 178 -3.38 -8.81 24.10
C ILE A 178 -2.72 -10.18 24.16
N ASP A 179 -2.91 -10.85 25.30
CA ASP A 179 -2.38 -12.18 25.59
C ASP A 179 -3.39 -12.95 26.44
N TRP A 180 -4.08 -13.90 25.81
CA TRP A 180 -5.12 -14.69 26.49
C TRP A 180 -4.57 -15.71 27.49
N THR A 181 -3.26 -15.86 27.61
CA THR A 181 -2.65 -16.60 28.73
C THR A 181 -2.55 -15.75 30.00
N LYS A 182 -2.61 -14.43 29.86
CA LYS A 182 -2.50 -13.43 30.94
C LYS A 182 -3.83 -12.75 31.24
N GLN A 183 -4.76 -12.76 30.30
CA GLN A 183 -6.01 -12.04 30.34
C GLN A 183 -7.17 -13.00 30.06
N THR A 184 -8.40 -12.57 30.37
CA THR A 184 -9.60 -13.37 30.02
C THR A 184 -9.73 -13.46 28.51
N PRO A 185 -9.83 -14.67 27.93
CA PRO A 185 -9.98 -14.84 26.50
C PRO A 185 -11.38 -14.42 26.05
N GLU A 186 -11.49 -13.23 25.49
CA GLU A 186 -12.71 -12.72 24.89
C GLU A 186 -12.43 -12.26 23.46
N PRO A 187 -12.90 -12.99 22.44
CA PRO A 187 -12.58 -12.72 21.05
C PRO A 187 -12.91 -11.30 20.58
N TYR A 188 -13.99 -10.71 21.09
CA TYR A 188 -14.45 -9.38 20.69
C TYR A 188 -14.46 -8.35 21.84
N GLY A 189 -14.38 -8.78 23.08
CA GLY A 189 -14.16 -7.89 24.22
C GLY A 189 -12.70 -7.47 24.34
N ASN A 190 -12.09 -7.11 23.21
CA ASN A 190 -10.65 -6.95 22.99
C ASN A 190 -9.98 -5.78 23.73
N VAL A 191 -10.67 -5.18 24.67
CA VAL A 191 -10.17 -4.13 25.58
C VAL A 191 -9.81 -4.74 26.93
N ASN A 192 -9.20 -5.91 26.95
CA ASN A 192 -8.66 -6.43 28.19
C ASN A 192 -7.63 -5.42 28.75
N PRO A 193 -7.71 -5.06 30.05
CA PRO A 193 -6.78 -4.11 30.62
C PRO A 193 -5.33 -4.52 30.37
N ILE A 194 -4.54 -3.57 29.89
CA ILE A 194 -3.11 -3.74 29.71
C ILE A 194 -2.47 -3.13 30.96
N ASP A 195 -2.07 -3.99 31.89
CA ASP A 195 -1.38 -3.53 33.10
C ASP A 195 0.12 -3.37 32.88
N GLU A 196 0.80 -2.83 33.88
CA GLU A 196 2.23 -2.57 33.80
C GLU A 196 3.07 -3.86 33.81
N GLU A 197 2.54 -4.93 34.39
CA GLU A 197 3.20 -6.26 34.36
C GLU A 197 3.18 -6.83 32.93
N LEU A 198 2.07 -6.74 32.23
CA LEU A 198 1.99 -7.15 30.81
C LEU A 198 2.91 -6.28 29.95
N MET A 199 2.91 -4.93 30.17
CA MET A 199 3.75 -3.99 29.41
C MET A 199 5.23 -4.28 29.57
N THR A 200 5.71 -4.39 30.82
CA THR A 200 7.16 -4.46 31.10
C THR A 200 7.68 -5.88 31.27
N GLY A 201 6.85 -6.81 31.72
CA GLY A 201 7.21 -8.21 31.93
C GLY A 201 7.02 -9.10 30.69
N THR A 202 6.20 -8.67 29.73
CA THR A 202 5.92 -9.49 28.53
C THR A 202 6.14 -8.69 27.24
N ILE A 203 5.41 -7.60 27.01
CA ILE A 203 5.45 -6.88 25.72
C ILE A 203 6.86 -6.35 25.44
N LYS A 204 7.43 -5.55 26.34
CA LYS A 204 8.76 -4.98 26.14
C LYS A 204 9.86 -6.00 25.89
N PRO A 205 10.01 -7.07 26.73
CA PRO A 205 11.00 -8.10 26.45
C PRO A 205 10.79 -8.81 25.12
N GLN A 206 9.54 -9.17 24.76
CA GLN A 206 9.21 -9.82 23.51
C GLN A 206 9.53 -8.95 22.29
N LEU A 207 9.18 -7.65 22.33
CA LEU A 207 9.57 -6.69 21.29
C LEU A 207 11.09 -6.56 21.18
N THR A 208 11.80 -6.56 22.32
CA THR A 208 13.26 -6.52 22.33
C THR A 208 13.84 -7.73 21.62
N GLU A 209 13.36 -8.95 21.91
CA GLU A 209 13.80 -10.16 21.22
C GLU A 209 13.54 -10.11 19.72
N LEU A 210 12.31 -9.74 19.31
CA LEU A 210 11.90 -9.70 17.90
C LEU A 210 12.71 -8.67 17.10
N LEU A 211 13.08 -7.54 17.70
CA LEU A 211 13.79 -6.47 17.03
C LEU A 211 15.32 -6.55 17.15
N THR A 212 15.86 -7.52 17.92
CA THR A 212 17.33 -7.67 18.06
C THR A 212 17.87 -8.96 17.47
N ASN A 213 17.05 -10.03 17.36
CA ASN A 213 17.54 -11.35 17.03
C ASN A 213 17.37 -11.77 15.56
N TYR A 214 16.56 -11.02 14.78
CA TYR A 214 16.09 -11.45 13.44
C TYR A 214 16.52 -10.51 12.31
N GLY A 215 17.47 -9.61 12.56
CA GLY A 215 17.96 -8.64 11.58
C GLY A 215 16.99 -7.47 11.39
N PRO A 216 17.13 -6.69 10.29
CA PRO A 216 16.28 -5.55 10.03
C PRO A 216 14.83 -5.96 9.77
N ILE A 217 13.89 -5.34 10.50
CA ILE A 217 12.45 -5.57 10.41
C ILE A 217 11.81 -4.38 9.68
N ALA A 218 11.07 -4.67 8.60
CA ALA A 218 10.44 -3.62 7.80
C ALA A 218 9.33 -2.91 8.56
N GLU A 219 8.50 -3.68 9.26
CA GLU A 219 7.41 -3.17 10.06
C GLU A 219 7.06 -4.08 11.24
N LEU A 220 6.57 -3.46 12.30
CA LEU A 220 5.92 -4.13 13.42
C LEU A 220 4.44 -3.77 13.43
N TRP A 221 3.63 -4.78 13.19
CA TRP A 221 2.19 -4.67 13.03
C TRP A 221 1.48 -5.07 14.32
N PHE A 222 1.12 -4.08 15.15
CA PHE A 222 0.36 -4.28 16.37
C PHE A 222 -1.11 -4.57 16.06
N ASP A 223 -1.75 -5.31 16.94
CA ASP A 223 -3.17 -5.60 16.82
C ASP A 223 -3.84 -5.76 18.18
N MET A 224 -5.15 -5.41 18.22
CA MET A 224 -6.03 -5.56 19.36
C MET A 224 -5.59 -4.73 20.59
N GLY A 225 -6.26 -4.96 21.71
CA GLY A 225 -6.04 -4.24 22.96
C GLY A 225 -6.64 -2.86 23.00
N GLY A 226 -6.56 -2.24 24.16
CA GLY A 226 -7.02 -0.87 24.43
C GLY A 226 -5.98 -0.13 25.26
N PRO A 227 -4.74 0.07 24.73
CA PRO A 227 -3.70 0.77 25.46
C PRO A 227 -4.09 2.23 25.71
N THR A 228 -3.61 2.79 26.81
CA THR A 228 -3.66 4.24 27.04
C THR A 228 -2.75 4.95 26.02
N ALA A 229 -2.90 6.27 25.88
CA ALA A 229 -2.03 7.05 25.01
C ALA A 229 -0.55 6.93 25.40
N GLU A 230 -0.25 6.88 26.70
CA GLU A 230 1.11 6.67 27.20
C GLU A 230 1.65 5.29 26.83
N GLN A 231 0.85 4.24 27.00
CA GLN A 231 1.24 2.87 26.64
C GLN A 231 1.52 2.72 25.14
N SER A 232 0.67 3.32 24.29
CA SER A 232 0.88 3.35 22.85
C SER A 232 2.19 4.04 22.47
N GLN A 233 2.45 5.21 23.04
CA GLN A 233 3.70 5.96 22.82
C GLN A 233 4.91 5.16 23.27
N ARG A 234 4.85 4.51 24.44
CA ARG A 234 5.94 3.67 24.95
C ARG A 234 6.24 2.48 24.03
N MET A 235 5.19 1.79 23.52
CA MET A 235 5.37 0.68 22.59
C MET A 235 6.03 1.15 21.28
N ALA A 236 5.55 2.22 20.68
CA ALA A 236 6.14 2.78 19.46
C ALA A 236 7.58 3.26 19.71
N GLN A 237 7.85 3.90 20.83
CA GLN A 237 9.18 4.35 21.22
C GLN A 237 10.15 3.18 21.37
N TRP A 238 9.78 2.08 22.03
CA TRP A 238 10.64 0.90 22.18
C TRP A 238 11.02 0.31 20.82
N VAL A 239 10.09 0.30 19.86
CA VAL A 239 10.38 -0.14 18.49
C VAL A 239 11.43 0.76 17.85
N HIS A 240 11.22 2.08 17.87
CA HIS A 240 12.11 3.03 17.22
C HIS A 240 13.48 3.19 17.91
N GLU A 241 13.58 2.95 19.23
CA GLU A 241 14.85 2.90 19.95
C GLU A 241 15.70 1.70 19.53
N LEU A 242 15.06 0.56 19.24
CA LEU A 242 15.75 -0.66 18.85
C LEU A 242 16.06 -0.68 17.34
N GLN A 243 15.10 -0.26 16.52
CA GLN A 243 15.22 -0.18 15.06
C GLN A 243 14.52 1.08 14.53
N PRO A 244 15.26 2.19 14.34
CA PRO A 244 14.67 3.48 13.92
C PRO A 244 13.92 3.42 12.59
N ASP A 245 14.30 2.51 11.69
CA ASP A 245 13.70 2.35 10.37
C ASP A 245 12.48 1.42 10.33
N THR A 246 12.20 0.70 11.42
CA THR A 246 11.00 -0.15 11.51
C THR A 246 9.74 0.72 11.57
N MET A 247 8.79 0.48 10.67
CA MET A 247 7.50 1.17 10.66
C MET A 247 6.53 0.53 11.65
N VAL A 248 5.73 1.36 12.31
CA VAL A 248 4.71 0.93 13.27
C VAL A 248 3.32 1.30 12.74
N ASN A 249 2.39 0.35 12.70
CA ASN A 249 1.04 0.58 12.20
C ASN A 249 0.16 1.35 13.20
N SER A 250 -0.95 1.92 12.69
CA SER A 250 -1.91 2.69 13.50
C SER A 250 -2.65 1.87 14.57
N ARG A 251 -2.60 0.52 14.52
CA ARG A 251 -3.17 -0.35 15.56
C ARG A 251 -2.32 -0.46 16.83
N VAL A 252 -1.20 0.26 16.92
CA VAL A 252 -0.60 0.60 18.23
C VAL A 252 -1.47 1.57 19.00
N TRP A 253 -2.51 2.15 18.36
CA TRP A 253 -3.53 3.07 18.83
C TRP A 253 -3.03 4.48 19.15
N ASN A 254 -3.98 5.36 19.50
CA ASN A 254 -3.75 6.71 20.01
C ASN A 254 -2.85 7.59 19.12
N LYS A 255 -2.84 7.36 17.80
CA LYS A 255 -2.01 8.08 16.80
C LYS A 255 -0.51 7.95 17.06
N ALA A 256 -0.07 6.88 17.70
CA ALA A 256 1.35 6.65 17.98
C ALA A 256 2.06 5.86 16.84
N GLY A 257 1.33 5.41 15.82
CA GLY A 257 1.88 4.69 14.66
C GLY A 257 2.42 5.61 13.58
N ASP A 258 3.23 5.02 12.69
CA ASP A 258 3.86 5.70 11.54
C ASP A 258 2.99 5.65 10.28
N PHE A 259 2.11 4.65 10.14
CA PHE A 259 1.25 4.47 8.98
C PHE A 259 -0.15 4.00 9.35
N GLU A 260 -1.12 4.38 8.51
CA GLU A 260 -2.52 4.01 8.72
C GLU A 260 -2.82 2.62 8.14
N VAL A 261 -3.69 1.89 8.82
CA VAL A 261 -4.22 0.60 8.35
C VAL A 261 -5.73 0.69 8.22
N GLY A 262 -6.25 0.21 7.11
CA GLY A 262 -7.70 0.05 6.90
C GLY A 262 -8.31 -1.01 7.83
N GLY A 263 -9.62 -1.18 7.73
CA GLY A 263 -10.33 -2.28 8.40
C GLY A 263 -9.94 -3.64 7.81
N ASP A 264 -10.22 -4.71 8.56
CA ASP A 264 -9.97 -6.08 8.13
C ASP A 264 -10.64 -6.37 6.78
N ASN A 265 -9.87 -6.93 5.85
CA ASN A 265 -10.32 -7.24 4.49
C ASN A 265 -10.85 -6.03 3.70
N SER A 266 -10.62 -4.81 4.18
CA SER A 266 -11.02 -3.58 3.50
C SER A 266 -9.91 -3.13 2.56
N VAL A 267 -10.20 -3.12 1.27
CA VAL A 267 -9.26 -2.60 0.26
C VAL A 267 -9.71 -1.21 -0.13
N THR A 268 -8.87 -0.23 0.18
CA THR A 268 -9.08 1.16 -0.25
C THR A 268 -8.58 1.33 -1.67
N THR A 269 -9.44 1.87 -2.53
CA THR A 269 -9.13 2.19 -3.94
C THR A 269 -9.17 3.67 -4.22
N ASP A 270 -9.48 4.49 -3.21
CA ASP A 270 -9.42 5.93 -3.28
C ASP A 270 -8.01 6.41 -2.91
N PHE A 271 -7.58 7.47 -3.58
CA PHE A 271 -6.27 8.04 -3.34
C PHE A 271 -6.21 8.64 -1.93
N HIS A 272 -5.13 8.31 -1.21
CA HIS A 272 -4.85 8.82 0.12
C HIS A 272 -3.39 9.25 0.23
N MET A 273 -3.15 10.43 0.78
CA MET A 273 -1.80 10.93 1.06
C MET A 273 -1.24 10.31 2.34
N GLY A 274 0.07 10.21 2.41
CA GLY A 274 0.77 9.65 3.55
C GLY A 274 1.00 8.14 3.43
N PRO A 275 1.62 7.54 4.43
CA PRO A 275 1.88 6.11 4.47
C PRO A 275 0.64 5.36 4.97
N TRP A 276 0.17 4.38 4.20
CA TRP A 276 -0.95 3.54 4.57
C TRP A 276 -0.89 2.16 3.90
N GLU A 277 -1.57 1.19 4.49
CA GLU A 277 -1.61 -0.19 4.03
C GLU A 277 -3.04 -0.73 4.02
N SER A 278 -3.38 -1.49 2.97
CA SER A 278 -4.55 -2.37 2.92
C SER A 278 -4.13 -3.81 3.13
N ILE A 279 -4.91 -4.52 3.93
CA ILE A 279 -4.72 -5.96 4.17
C ILE A 279 -5.93 -6.74 3.70
N ARG A 280 -5.71 -7.86 3.02
CA ARG A 280 -6.77 -8.73 2.52
C ARG A 280 -6.38 -10.19 2.63
N SER A 281 -7.27 -11.01 3.19
CA SER A 281 -7.07 -12.46 3.17
C SER A 281 -7.60 -13.08 1.88
N ILE A 282 -6.90 -14.08 1.38
CA ILE A 282 -7.35 -14.92 0.25
C ILE A 282 -8.75 -15.50 0.52
N TYR A 283 -9.07 -15.74 1.79
CA TYR A 283 -10.40 -16.13 2.26
C TYR A 283 -10.85 -15.15 3.33
N PRO A 284 -11.71 -14.17 3.01
CA PRO A 284 -12.07 -13.09 3.94
C PRO A 284 -12.68 -13.54 5.28
N ALA A 285 -13.19 -14.77 5.36
CA ALA A 285 -13.66 -15.36 6.61
C ALA A 285 -12.56 -16.03 7.45
N CYS A 286 -11.30 -15.97 7.02
CA CYS A 286 -10.19 -16.68 7.63
C CYS A 286 -8.89 -15.89 7.47
N TRP A 287 -8.19 -15.62 8.56
CA TRP A 287 -6.79 -15.16 8.48
C TRP A 287 -5.86 -16.37 8.61
N GLY A 288 -6.05 -17.21 9.62
CA GLY A 288 -5.39 -18.50 9.73
C GLY A 288 -5.95 -19.53 8.73
N TYR A 289 -5.34 -20.72 8.70
CA TYR A 289 -5.79 -21.80 7.82
C TYR A 289 -7.24 -22.21 8.12
N CYS A 290 -8.07 -22.19 7.10
CA CYS A 290 -9.42 -22.78 7.14
C CYS A 290 -9.52 -23.92 6.14
N SER A 291 -9.67 -25.15 6.66
CA SER A 291 -9.69 -26.37 5.85
C SER A 291 -10.94 -26.50 4.96
N TRP A 292 -12.00 -25.73 5.27
CA TRP A 292 -13.25 -25.70 4.46
C TRP A 292 -13.24 -24.66 3.35
N ALA A 293 -12.17 -23.85 3.21
CA ALA A 293 -12.11 -22.85 2.14
C ALA A 293 -12.20 -23.52 0.77
N ASN A 294 -12.91 -22.86 -0.14
CA ASN A 294 -13.01 -23.37 -1.51
C ASN A 294 -11.66 -23.19 -2.22
N ARG A 295 -11.02 -24.32 -2.50
CA ARG A 295 -9.76 -24.45 -3.27
C ARG A 295 -9.98 -25.24 -4.55
N ASP A 296 -11.20 -25.22 -5.09
CA ASP A 296 -11.48 -25.84 -6.39
C ASP A 296 -10.76 -25.07 -7.50
N GLU A 297 -10.20 -25.78 -8.47
CA GLU A 297 -9.48 -25.15 -9.59
C GLU A 297 -10.37 -24.16 -10.36
N SER A 298 -11.67 -24.39 -10.38
CA SER A 298 -12.65 -23.45 -10.97
C SER A 298 -12.72 -22.08 -10.29
N ALA A 299 -12.27 -21.98 -9.03
CA ALA A 299 -12.25 -20.72 -8.27
C ALA A 299 -10.93 -19.94 -8.46
N LYS A 300 -9.90 -20.57 -9.04
CA LYS A 300 -8.54 -20.04 -9.05
C LYS A 300 -8.42 -18.73 -9.83
N SER A 301 -8.89 -18.71 -11.08
CA SER A 301 -8.85 -17.50 -11.91
C SER A 301 -9.61 -16.31 -11.33
N TYR A 302 -10.68 -16.57 -10.56
CA TYR A 302 -11.36 -15.51 -9.81
C TYR A 302 -10.46 -14.94 -8.71
N LYS A 303 -9.77 -15.81 -7.94
CA LYS A 303 -8.85 -15.39 -6.87
C LYS A 303 -7.65 -14.63 -7.40
N GLU A 304 -7.07 -15.08 -8.49
CA GLU A 304 -5.97 -14.42 -9.19
C GLU A 304 -6.38 -13.01 -9.65
N ARG A 305 -7.54 -12.89 -10.28
CA ARG A 305 -8.08 -11.60 -10.73
C ARG A 305 -8.42 -10.68 -9.57
N GLU A 306 -9.02 -11.21 -8.48
CA GLU A 306 -9.30 -10.46 -7.26
C GLU A 306 -8.00 -9.89 -6.68
N LEU A 307 -6.96 -10.70 -6.60
CA LEU A 307 -5.65 -10.30 -6.08
C LEU A 307 -5.01 -9.20 -6.91
N VAL A 308 -4.94 -9.36 -8.25
CA VAL A 308 -4.38 -8.33 -9.15
C VAL A 308 -5.17 -7.01 -9.04
N ASN A 309 -6.50 -7.09 -9.00
CA ASN A 309 -7.34 -5.89 -8.88
C ASN A 309 -7.12 -5.15 -7.56
N ASN A 310 -7.00 -5.89 -6.45
CA ASN A 310 -6.73 -5.31 -5.14
C ASN A 310 -5.33 -4.69 -5.09
N LEU A 311 -4.33 -5.38 -5.64
CA LEU A 311 -2.96 -4.86 -5.74
C LEU A 311 -2.92 -3.55 -6.53
N ILE A 312 -3.45 -3.53 -7.77
CA ILE A 312 -3.50 -2.34 -8.61
C ILE A 312 -4.29 -1.22 -7.91
N GLY A 313 -5.47 -1.56 -7.38
CA GLY A 313 -6.34 -0.60 -6.69
C GLY A 313 -5.64 0.10 -5.54
N THR A 314 -4.93 -0.65 -4.71
CA THR A 314 -4.21 -0.12 -3.54
C THR A 314 -2.98 0.70 -3.96
N VAL A 315 -2.08 0.14 -4.79
CA VAL A 315 -0.81 0.81 -5.10
C VAL A 315 -1.00 2.03 -6.00
N ALA A 316 -1.97 2.01 -6.93
CA ALA A 316 -2.33 3.18 -7.72
C ALA A 316 -3.01 4.28 -6.89
N SER A 317 -3.47 3.97 -5.70
CA SER A 317 -4.04 4.91 -4.73
C SER A 317 -3.04 5.37 -3.67
N GLY A 318 -1.78 4.95 -3.75
CA GLY A 318 -0.67 5.42 -2.91
C GLY A 318 -0.37 4.54 -1.70
N GLY A 319 -1.08 3.41 -1.51
CA GLY A 319 -0.90 2.50 -0.40
C GLY A 319 0.03 1.33 -0.66
N GLN A 320 0.35 0.59 0.39
CA GLN A 320 0.90 -0.75 0.34
C GLN A 320 -0.21 -1.80 0.42
N PHE A 321 0.05 -2.97 -0.13
CA PHE A 321 -0.89 -4.06 -0.13
C PHE A 321 -0.28 -5.32 0.46
N ALA A 322 -0.82 -5.81 1.58
CA ALA A 322 -0.46 -7.09 2.18
C ALA A 322 -1.56 -8.13 1.94
N TYR A 323 -1.20 -9.21 1.25
CA TYR A 323 -2.14 -10.30 0.96
C TYR A 323 -1.89 -11.48 1.88
N ASN A 324 -2.92 -11.84 2.66
CA ASN A 324 -2.79 -12.86 3.68
C ASN A 324 -3.07 -14.26 3.17
N ILE A 325 -2.21 -15.17 3.59
CA ILE A 325 -2.34 -16.62 3.44
C ILE A 325 -2.24 -17.26 4.82
N GLY A 326 -3.11 -18.23 5.10
CA GLY A 326 -3.03 -19.09 6.30
C GLY A 326 -2.40 -20.43 5.95
N PRO A 327 -1.12 -20.71 6.31
CA PRO A 327 -0.51 -22.01 6.12
C PRO A 327 -1.21 -23.10 6.92
N LYS A 328 -1.14 -24.34 6.44
CA LYS A 328 -1.58 -25.53 7.17
C LYS A 328 -0.82 -25.68 8.49
N GLY A 329 -1.36 -26.44 9.43
CA GLY A 329 -0.71 -26.68 10.71
C GLY A 329 0.68 -27.27 10.61
N ASP A 330 0.99 -28.03 9.57
CA ASP A 330 2.32 -28.58 9.31
C ASP A 330 3.32 -27.54 8.77
N GLY A 331 2.89 -26.31 8.54
CA GLY A 331 3.74 -25.21 8.05
C GLY A 331 3.78 -25.06 6.54
N THR A 332 3.14 -25.95 5.77
CA THR A 332 3.11 -25.82 4.30
C THR A 332 2.02 -24.86 3.85
N ILE A 333 2.31 -24.07 2.80
CA ILE A 333 1.30 -23.32 2.09
C ILE A 333 0.53 -24.29 1.18
N ASP A 334 -0.79 -24.18 1.14
CA ASP A 334 -1.59 -24.99 0.25
C ASP A 334 -1.22 -24.74 -1.22
N ALA A 335 -1.19 -25.78 -2.04
CA ALA A 335 -0.78 -25.67 -3.45
C ALA A 335 -1.69 -24.75 -4.26
N PHE A 336 -2.99 -24.69 -3.94
CA PHE A 336 -3.92 -23.76 -4.56
C PHE A 336 -3.57 -22.32 -4.18
N ASP A 337 -3.35 -22.05 -2.88
CA ASP A 337 -3.07 -20.70 -2.37
C ASP A 337 -1.73 -20.19 -2.91
N SER A 338 -0.69 -21.03 -2.91
CA SER A 338 0.61 -20.69 -3.52
C SER A 338 0.52 -20.49 -5.02
N GLY A 339 -0.31 -21.29 -5.73
CA GLY A 339 -0.56 -21.15 -7.16
C GLY A 339 -1.19 -19.79 -7.51
N VAL A 340 -2.16 -19.33 -6.72
CA VAL A 340 -2.79 -18.01 -6.91
C VAL A 340 -1.78 -16.87 -6.82
N VAL A 341 -0.94 -16.84 -5.78
CA VAL A 341 0.03 -15.74 -5.62
C VAL A 341 1.16 -15.81 -6.63
N THR A 342 1.59 -17.02 -7.02
CA THR A 342 2.64 -17.21 -8.02
C THR A 342 2.18 -16.76 -9.41
N GLU A 343 0.92 -17.02 -9.80
CA GLU A 343 0.39 -16.53 -11.09
C GLU A 343 0.39 -15.00 -11.15
N VAL A 344 0.05 -14.33 -10.04
CA VAL A 344 0.16 -12.86 -9.96
C VAL A 344 1.63 -12.41 -10.07
N GLY A 345 2.56 -13.16 -9.49
CA GLY A 345 4.00 -12.93 -9.66
C GLY A 345 4.45 -13.05 -11.13
N GLN A 346 3.93 -14.04 -11.86
CA GLN A 346 4.19 -14.19 -13.30
C GLN A 346 3.60 -13.03 -14.09
N TRP A 347 2.38 -12.57 -13.76
CA TRP A 347 1.80 -11.37 -14.34
C TRP A 347 2.68 -10.14 -14.08
N MET A 348 3.17 -9.95 -12.85
CA MET A 348 4.11 -8.85 -12.53
C MET A 348 5.43 -8.98 -13.31
N ALA A 349 5.92 -10.20 -13.55
CA ALA A 349 7.13 -10.43 -14.35
C ALA A 349 6.92 -10.10 -15.84
N ARG A 350 5.71 -10.26 -16.37
CA ARG A 350 5.34 -9.80 -17.72
C ARG A 350 5.23 -8.27 -17.79
N HIS A 351 4.96 -7.60 -16.66
CA HIS A 351 4.75 -6.16 -16.53
C HIS A 351 5.70 -5.54 -15.47
N PRO A 352 7.02 -5.66 -15.63
CA PRO A 352 7.99 -5.45 -14.54
C PRO A 352 8.02 -4.01 -14.02
N ASP A 353 7.64 -3.04 -14.84
CA ASP A 353 7.67 -1.61 -14.50
C ASP A 353 6.28 -1.03 -14.16
N ALA A 354 5.23 -1.81 -14.39
CA ALA A 354 3.87 -1.32 -14.19
C ALA A 354 3.47 -1.21 -12.71
N ILE A 355 4.06 -2.05 -11.84
CA ILE A 355 3.83 -2.05 -10.38
C ILE A 355 5.12 -1.75 -9.64
N THR A 356 6.17 -2.59 -9.83
CA THR A 356 7.40 -2.48 -9.05
C THR A 356 8.13 -1.17 -9.30
N GLY A 357 8.16 -0.31 -8.29
CA GLY A 357 8.77 1.02 -8.36
C GLY A 357 7.96 2.05 -9.14
N ALA A 358 6.79 1.68 -9.68
CA ALA A 358 5.85 2.65 -10.22
C ALA A 358 5.20 3.46 -9.10
N ARG A 359 4.73 4.66 -9.44
CA ARG A 359 4.14 5.62 -8.51
C ARG A 359 2.68 5.89 -8.86
N PRO A 360 1.82 6.17 -7.89
CA PRO A 360 0.51 6.75 -8.16
C PRO A 360 0.67 8.09 -8.87
N THR A 361 -0.38 8.55 -9.51
CA THR A 361 -0.36 9.78 -10.29
C THR A 361 -1.35 10.81 -9.75
N TRP A 362 -1.11 12.08 -10.07
CA TRP A 362 -2.05 13.17 -9.78
C TRP A 362 -3.28 13.16 -10.68
N PHE A 363 -3.30 12.36 -11.76
CA PHE A 363 -4.48 12.28 -12.62
C PHE A 363 -5.69 11.78 -11.80
N PRO A 364 -6.86 12.41 -11.95
CA PRO A 364 -8.11 11.87 -11.44
C PRO A 364 -8.29 10.42 -11.92
N ALA A 365 -8.83 9.55 -11.08
CA ALA A 365 -9.09 8.18 -11.48
C ALA A 365 -10.05 8.15 -12.68
N PRO A 366 -9.64 7.65 -13.83
CA PRO A 366 -10.53 7.58 -14.99
C PRO A 366 -11.57 6.49 -14.77
N SER A 367 -12.75 6.65 -15.40
CA SER A 367 -13.82 5.67 -15.29
C SER A 367 -13.49 4.31 -15.91
N TRP A 368 -12.45 4.26 -16.76
CA TRP A 368 -12.04 3.03 -17.43
C TRP A 368 -10.98 2.21 -16.66
N GLY A 369 -10.42 2.71 -15.55
CA GLY A 369 -9.43 1.95 -14.80
C GLY A 369 -8.53 2.76 -13.87
N LYS A 370 -7.26 2.34 -13.75
CA LYS A 370 -6.24 2.96 -12.91
C LYS A 370 -5.02 3.36 -13.73
N ILE A 371 -4.21 4.25 -13.17
CA ILE A 371 -2.99 4.77 -13.82
C ILE A 371 -1.86 4.79 -12.80
N MET A 372 -0.68 4.35 -13.24
CA MET A 372 0.58 4.52 -12.53
C MET A 372 1.63 5.10 -13.47
N THR A 373 2.75 5.56 -12.91
CA THR A 373 3.86 6.13 -13.70
C THR A 373 5.20 5.63 -13.18
N LYS A 374 6.15 5.44 -14.12
CA LYS A 374 7.56 5.15 -13.80
C LYS A 374 8.46 5.73 -14.90
N GLY A 375 9.39 6.60 -14.50
CA GLY A 375 10.26 7.27 -15.46
C GLY A 375 9.47 8.09 -16.49
N ASN A 376 9.66 7.79 -17.76
CA ASN A 376 8.98 8.47 -18.87
C ASN A 376 7.68 7.77 -19.30
N ASP A 377 7.17 6.83 -18.53
CA ASP A 377 6.04 6.01 -18.93
C ASP A 377 4.84 6.21 -17.99
N LEU A 378 3.63 6.17 -18.58
CA LEU A 378 2.39 5.91 -17.86
C LEU A 378 1.95 4.47 -18.15
N TYR A 379 1.42 3.81 -17.13
CA TYR A 379 0.83 2.47 -17.20
C TYR A 379 -0.66 2.57 -16.90
N PHE A 380 -1.47 2.23 -17.90
CA PHE A 380 -2.92 2.20 -17.80
C PHE A 380 -3.37 0.78 -17.51
N PHE A 381 -4.27 0.63 -16.56
CA PHE A 381 -4.87 -0.65 -16.17
C PHE A 381 -6.37 -0.62 -16.47
N PRO A 382 -6.78 -0.82 -17.74
CA PRO A 382 -8.19 -0.80 -18.10
C PRO A 382 -8.95 -1.95 -17.44
N GLU A 383 -10.18 -1.67 -16.98
CA GLU A 383 -11.03 -2.70 -16.36
C GLU A 383 -11.61 -3.67 -17.37
N GLN A 384 -11.79 -3.19 -18.59
CA GLN A 384 -12.32 -3.96 -19.72
C GLN A 384 -11.43 -3.77 -20.93
N TRP A 385 -11.45 -4.76 -21.81
CA TRP A 385 -10.76 -4.73 -23.10
C TRP A 385 -11.74 -5.05 -24.23
N SER A 386 -11.95 -4.10 -25.12
CA SER A 386 -12.74 -4.30 -26.34
C SER A 386 -12.09 -3.56 -27.50
N THR A 387 -12.01 -4.20 -28.65
CA THR A 387 -11.54 -3.54 -29.89
C THR A 387 -12.41 -2.33 -30.22
N GLY A 388 -11.78 -1.19 -30.47
CA GLY A 388 -12.47 0.08 -30.72
C GLY A 388 -12.84 0.86 -29.46
N GLN A 389 -12.69 0.31 -28.27
CA GLN A 389 -12.83 1.07 -27.03
C GLN A 389 -11.73 2.13 -26.95
N THR A 390 -12.07 3.32 -26.46
CA THR A 390 -11.12 4.40 -26.22
C THR A 390 -10.86 4.62 -24.74
N LEU A 391 -9.58 4.85 -24.41
CA LEU A 391 -9.14 5.28 -23.08
C LEU A 391 -8.75 6.76 -23.18
N THR A 392 -9.56 7.63 -22.63
CA THR A 392 -9.30 9.07 -22.66
C THR A 392 -8.76 9.54 -21.33
N LEU A 393 -7.66 10.29 -21.37
CA LEU A 393 -7.01 10.90 -20.21
C LEU A 393 -6.78 12.39 -20.47
N PRO A 394 -7.48 13.30 -19.77
CA PRO A 394 -7.24 14.74 -19.85
C PRO A 394 -6.05 15.16 -18.99
N SER A 395 -5.62 16.39 -19.16
CA SER A 395 -4.59 17.05 -18.34
C SER A 395 -3.19 16.43 -18.45
N VAL A 396 -2.91 15.75 -19.55
CA VAL A 396 -1.60 15.15 -19.86
C VAL A 396 -0.68 16.20 -20.44
N GLY A 397 0.44 16.45 -19.76
CA GLY A 397 1.53 17.27 -20.28
C GLY A 397 2.72 16.38 -20.68
N GLY A 398 3.51 16.86 -21.64
CA GLY A 398 4.57 16.10 -22.31
C GLY A 398 4.10 15.56 -23.67
N HIS A 399 5.04 15.09 -24.47
CA HIS A 399 4.77 14.56 -25.81
C HIS A 399 4.82 13.05 -25.80
N VAL A 400 3.70 12.40 -26.17
CA VAL A 400 3.60 10.94 -26.29
C VAL A 400 4.31 10.51 -27.56
N THR A 401 5.25 9.60 -27.44
CA THR A 401 6.02 9.04 -28.57
C THR A 401 5.56 7.66 -29.00
N ALA A 402 4.98 6.87 -28.10
CA ALA A 402 4.47 5.56 -28.42
C ALA A 402 3.40 5.11 -27.42
N VAL A 403 2.49 4.25 -27.90
CA VAL A 403 1.54 3.52 -27.05
C VAL A 403 1.56 2.04 -27.46
N SER A 404 1.65 1.16 -26.50
CA SER A 404 1.71 -0.28 -26.74
C SER A 404 0.94 -1.07 -25.67
N VAL A 405 0.62 -2.31 -26.01
CA VAL A 405 0.19 -3.29 -25.01
C VAL A 405 1.45 -3.79 -24.30
N ASP A 406 1.57 -3.47 -23.02
CA ASP A 406 2.74 -3.80 -22.21
C ASP A 406 2.96 -5.32 -22.17
N GLY A 407 4.22 -5.75 -22.17
CA GLY A 407 4.59 -7.17 -22.26
C GLY A 407 4.41 -7.82 -23.65
N THR A 408 4.09 -7.03 -24.70
CA THR A 408 3.95 -7.49 -26.09
C THR A 408 4.56 -6.50 -27.07
N ASP A 409 4.69 -6.91 -28.33
CA ASP A 409 5.14 -6.04 -29.45
C ASP A 409 3.98 -5.27 -30.09
N ARG A 410 2.76 -5.33 -29.54
CA ARG A 410 1.57 -4.73 -30.14
C ARG A 410 1.48 -3.25 -29.82
N SER A 411 1.58 -2.41 -30.87
CA SER A 411 1.29 -0.97 -30.78
C SER A 411 -0.22 -0.70 -30.80
N LEU A 412 -0.61 0.39 -30.18
CA LEU A 412 -1.98 0.91 -30.17
C LEU A 412 -2.04 2.29 -30.81
N ASP A 413 -3.11 2.56 -31.53
CA ASP A 413 -3.37 3.88 -32.09
C ASP A 413 -3.70 4.90 -30.98
N PHE A 414 -3.17 6.10 -31.10
CA PHE A 414 -3.46 7.18 -30.16
C PHE A 414 -3.52 8.55 -30.84
N THR A 415 -4.16 9.47 -30.19
CA THR A 415 -4.15 10.90 -30.52
C THR A 415 -3.86 11.70 -29.28
N GLN A 416 -3.11 12.81 -29.44
CA GLN A 416 -2.92 13.80 -28.38
C GLN A 416 -3.35 15.16 -28.92
N ASP A 417 -4.50 15.66 -28.43
CA ASP A 417 -5.02 16.98 -28.76
C ASP A 417 -4.89 17.90 -27.54
N GLY A 418 -3.97 18.84 -27.64
CA GLY A 418 -3.58 19.66 -26.49
C GLY A 418 -3.10 18.81 -25.33
N THR A 419 -3.83 18.83 -24.21
CA THR A 419 -3.54 18.04 -23.03
C THR A 419 -4.42 16.78 -22.90
N THR A 420 -5.18 16.43 -23.93
CA THR A 420 -6.03 15.24 -23.91
C THR A 420 -5.39 14.11 -24.73
N LEU A 421 -5.05 13.02 -24.07
CA LEU A 421 -4.61 11.79 -24.69
C LEU A 421 -5.80 10.84 -24.86
N THR A 422 -5.96 10.28 -26.07
CA THR A 422 -6.92 9.22 -26.37
C THR A 422 -6.21 8.06 -27.00
N VAL A 423 -6.33 6.87 -26.37
CA VAL A 423 -5.77 5.60 -26.87
C VAL A 423 -6.91 4.74 -27.36
N THR A 424 -6.78 4.16 -28.55
CA THR A 424 -7.76 3.24 -29.15
C THR A 424 -7.30 1.80 -28.99
N MET A 425 -8.10 1.02 -28.30
CA MET A 425 -7.83 -0.38 -28.03
C MET A 425 -8.04 -1.23 -29.29
N SER A 426 -7.14 -2.17 -29.56
CA SER A 426 -7.24 -3.06 -30.72
C SER A 426 -6.79 -4.48 -30.40
N GLY A 427 -7.31 -5.44 -31.17
CA GLY A 427 -6.99 -6.86 -31.02
C GLY A 427 -7.61 -7.50 -29.78
N GLU A 428 -7.23 -8.77 -29.55
CA GLU A 428 -7.73 -9.55 -28.41
C GLU A 428 -7.12 -9.07 -27.08
N ASN A 429 -7.84 -9.33 -25.97
CA ASN A 429 -7.33 -9.07 -24.63
C ASN A 429 -6.08 -9.93 -24.38
N PRO A 430 -4.91 -9.32 -24.11
CA PRO A 430 -3.66 -10.07 -23.87
C PRO A 430 -3.66 -10.80 -22.52
N GLU A 431 -4.49 -10.36 -21.56
CA GLU A 431 -4.60 -10.90 -20.21
C GLU A 431 -6.07 -11.21 -19.86
N PRO A 432 -6.69 -12.21 -20.52
CA PRO A 432 -8.14 -12.46 -20.40
C PRO A 432 -8.55 -12.89 -18.98
N ASN A 433 -7.64 -13.49 -18.21
CA ASN A 433 -7.88 -13.94 -16.84
C ASN A 433 -7.44 -12.96 -15.77
N LEU A 434 -6.57 -12.01 -16.11
CA LEU A 434 -6.00 -11.04 -15.18
C LEU A 434 -6.33 -9.61 -15.60
N ARG A 435 -5.37 -8.70 -15.57
CA ARG A 435 -5.55 -7.30 -15.93
C ARG A 435 -4.59 -6.94 -17.07
N PRO A 436 -5.10 -6.51 -18.24
CA PRO A 436 -4.24 -5.98 -19.28
C PRO A 436 -3.59 -4.68 -18.86
N VAL A 437 -2.40 -4.42 -19.42
CA VAL A 437 -1.64 -3.21 -19.17
C VAL A 437 -1.34 -2.51 -20.50
N VAL A 438 -1.58 -1.19 -20.54
CA VAL A 438 -1.19 -0.35 -21.68
C VAL A 438 -0.08 0.57 -21.22
N LYS A 439 1.03 0.55 -21.94
CA LYS A 439 2.18 1.41 -21.73
C LYS A 439 2.12 2.62 -22.66
N VAL A 440 2.20 3.81 -22.09
CA VAL A 440 2.28 5.08 -22.83
C VAL A 440 3.65 5.71 -22.56
N THR A 441 4.46 5.83 -23.60
CA THR A 441 5.84 6.34 -23.53
C THR A 441 5.91 7.79 -23.98
N PHE A 442 6.62 8.60 -23.22
CA PHE A 442 6.85 10.01 -23.50
C PHE A 442 8.33 10.26 -23.82
N ASP A 443 8.62 11.38 -24.49
CA ASP A 443 9.99 11.85 -24.74
C ASP A 443 10.71 12.31 -23.45
N ALA A 444 9.96 12.71 -22.42
CA ALA A 444 10.43 13.06 -21.07
C ALA A 444 9.40 12.59 -20.04
N ALA A 445 9.73 12.69 -18.75
CA ALA A 445 8.78 12.32 -17.69
C ALA A 445 7.46 13.09 -17.84
N PRO A 446 6.30 12.38 -17.84
CA PRO A 446 5.00 13.02 -18.04
C PRO A 446 4.66 13.98 -16.91
N THR A 447 3.88 15.01 -17.26
CA THR A 447 3.40 15.99 -16.28
C THR A 447 1.87 15.97 -16.23
N TYR A 448 1.33 16.33 -15.07
CA TYR A 448 -0.08 16.63 -14.88
C TYR A 448 -0.30 18.13 -15.06
N VAL A 449 -1.19 18.51 -15.98
CA VAL A 449 -1.57 19.90 -16.24
C VAL A 449 -2.92 20.17 -15.60
N PRO A 450 -2.98 20.80 -14.42
CA PRO A 450 -4.24 21.07 -13.74
C PRO A 450 -5.14 21.99 -14.59
N THR A 451 -6.43 21.67 -14.65
CA THR A 451 -7.44 22.46 -15.37
C THR A 451 -7.90 23.70 -14.59
N GLN A 452 -7.65 23.70 -13.28
CA GLN A 452 -7.99 24.83 -12.41
C GLN A 452 -6.75 25.31 -11.66
N THR A 453 -6.60 26.63 -11.59
CA THR A 453 -5.59 27.29 -10.76
C THR A 453 -6.29 28.13 -9.71
N VAL A 454 -5.90 27.95 -8.45
CA VAL A 454 -6.33 28.81 -7.36
C VAL A 454 -5.19 29.79 -7.09
N THR A 455 -5.48 31.10 -7.18
CA THR A 455 -4.53 32.10 -6.72
C THR A 455 -4.67 32.24 -5.21
N ALA A 456 -3.68 31.79 -4.47
CA ALA A 456 -3.65 32.02 -3.03
C ALA A 456 -3.38 33.50 -2.78
N VAL A 457 -4.30 34.17 -2.10
CA VAL A 457 -4.15 35.52 -1.52
C VAL A 457 -4.27 35.36 -0.02
N ASP A 458 -3.54 36.20 0.70
CA ASP A 458 -3.53 36.18 2.17
C ASP A 458 -4.97 36.28 2.72
N GLY A 459 -5.36 35.34 3.59
CA GLY A 459 -6.71 35.27 4.16
C GLY A 459 -7.80 34.67 3.24
N ALA A 460 -7.44 34.11 2.07
CA ALA A 460 -8.42 33.47 1.21
C ALA A 460 -8.83 32.09 1.75
N THR A 461 -10.14 31.83 1.73
CA THR A 461 -10.67 30.48 1.98
C THR A 461 -10.73 29.73 0.65
N ILE A 462 -10.07 28.57 0.59
CA ILE A 462 -10.11 27.68 -0.56
C ILE A 462 -11.19 26.63 -0.30
N SER A 463 -12.21 26.56 -1.17
CA SER A 463 -13.26 25.55 -1.04
C SER A 463 -12.76 24.16 -1.46
N SER A 464 -13.37 23.10 -0.94
CA SER A 464 -13.03 21.70 -1.32
C SER A 464 -13.15 21.44 -2.82
N GLU A 465 -14.01 22.15 -3.54
CA GLU A 465 -14.17 22.04 -4.99
C GLU A 465 -13.00 22.63 -5.78
N GLN A 466 -12.20 23.48 -5.15
CA GLN A 466 -11.00 24.10 -5.73
C GLN A 466 -9.74 23.24 -5.54
N PHE A 467 -9.81 22.17 -4.76
CA PHE A 467 -8.77 21.18 -4.69
C PHE A 467 -8.79 20.28 -5.93
N PHE A 468 -7.63 19.73 -6.29
CA PHE A 468 -7.46 18.91 -7.49
C PHE A 468 -8.18 17.55 -7.42
N GLY A 469 -9.46 17.57 -7.13
CA GLY A 469 -10.36 16.47 -7.42
C GLY A 469 -10.14 15.15 -6.71
N ARG A 470 -9.23 15.09 -5.73
CA ARG A 470 -9.03 13.87 -4.95
C ARG A 470 -9.14 14.16 -3.46
N ALA A 471 -10.30 13.83 -2.92
CA ALA A 471 -10.47 13.64 -1.47
C ALA A 471 -10.53 12.14 -1.21
N SER A 472 -9.80 11.66 -0.21
CA SER A 472 -9.91 10.29 0.25
C SER A 472 -10.43 10.24 1.66
N ALA A 473 -11.21 9.19 1.97
CA ALA A 473 -11.65 8.89 3.31
C ALA A 473 -11.19 7.49 3.67
N LEU A 474 -10.28 7.37 4.64
CA LEU A 474 -10.00 6.12 5.30
C LEU A 474 -10.91 5.99 6.52
N ARG A 475 -11.62 4.87 6.61
CA ARG A 475 -12.43 4.52 7.78
C ARG A 475 -11.74 3.41 8.55
N TYR A 476 -11.39 3.72 9.79
CA TYR A 476 -10.98 2.72 10.75
C TYR A 476 -11.63 3.03 12.10
N SER A 477 -12.16 2.04 12.78
CA SER A 477 -12.78 2.18 14.10
C SER A 477 -13.86 3.27 14.19
N GLY A 478 -14.61 3.50 13.12
CA GLY A 478 -15.67 4.52 13.08
C GLY A 478 -15.18 5.95 12.85
N ALA A 479 -13.87 6.20 12.84
CA ALA A 479 -13.31 7.50 12.48
C ALA A 479 -13.27 7.67 10.96
N GLN A 480 -13.49 8.89 10.48
CA GLN A 480 -13.26 9.29 9.09
C GLN A 480 -12.12 10.29 9.06
N ALA A 481 -11.08 10.00 8.32
CA ALA A 481 -10.08 10.97 7.95
C ALA A 481 -10.32 11.42 6.52
N TYR A 482 -10.29 12.72 6.27
CA TYR A 482 -10.38 13.32 4.95
C TYR A 482 -9.07 14.05 4.67
N ASP A 483 -8.39 13.63 3.61
CA ASP A 483 -7.19 14.31 3.16
C ASP A 483 -7.51 15.11 1.89
N ALA A 484 -7.12 16.36 1.91
CA ALA A 484 -7.13 17.22 0.76
C ALA A 484 -5.74 17.83 0.59
N TYR A 485 -5.31 18.04 -0.65
CA TYR A 485 -3.98 18.57 -0.94
C TYR A 485 -4.03 19.58 -2.08
N LEU A 486 -3.08 20.50 -2.03
CA LEU A 486 -2.81 21.48 -3.07
C LEU A 486 -1.45 21.20 -3.70
N VAL A 487 -1.37 21.30 -5.01
CA VAL A 487 -0.10 21.30 -5.71
C VAL A 487 0.40 22.74 -5.79
N ASN A 488 1.47 23.03 -5.05
CA ASN A 488 2.13 24.34 -5.14
C ASN A 488 2.90 24.43 -6.46
N LYS A 489 2.54 25.39 -7.30
CA LYS A 489 3.18 25.65 -8.58
C LYS A 489 4.23 26.77 -8.52
N THR A 490 4.48 27.32 -7.36
CA THR A 490 5.46 28.38 -7.18
C THR A 490 6.70 27.82 -6.49
N ASP A 491 7.82 28.50 -6.64
CA ASP A 491 9.06 28.26 -5.92
C ASP A 491 9.06 28.82 -4.48
N LYS A 492 7.92 29.37 -4.06
CA LYS A 492 7.72 29.91 -2.71
C LYS A 492 6.98 28.91 -1.84
N ALA A 493 7.45 28.72 -0.62
CA ALA A 493 6.71 27.94 0.37
C ALA A 493 5.31 28.54 0.61
N ILE A 494 4.30 27.67 0.66
CA ILE A 494 3.01 28.04 1.24
C ILE A 494 3.19 27.92 2.75
N THR A 495 3.13 29.04 3.45
CA THR A 495 3.15 29.06 4.93
C THR A 495 1.71 29.19 5.41
N ASP A 496 1.40 28.47 6.50
CA ASP A 496 0.10 28.52 7.19
C ASP A 496 -0.25 29.93 7.66
#